data_d77cb705971b0733350e2218371a651f
#
_entry.id   d77cb705971b0733350e2218371a651f
#
_cell.length_a   1.000
_cell.length_b   1.000
_cell.length_c   1.000
_cell.angle_alpha   90.00
_cell.angle_beta   90.00
_cell.angle_gamma   90.00
#
_symmetry.space_group_name_H-M   'P 1'
#
loop_
_entity.id
_entity.type
_entity.pdbx_description
1 polymer ?
#
loop_
_entity_poly.entity_id
_entity_poly.type
_entity_poly.pdbx_seq_one_letter_code
_entity_poly.pdbx_strand_id
1 'polypeptide(L)'
;LLNTPAQQLIRCGNEVAGVVALENGKPINVKARKAVVIATGGFQCNPELMQRYVFGNPMGYLGGPSHTGDGLLMAQSMGADLWHMNSVSAPLGIQVPGVKAGLAMVTRRPAFIWVDQDGKRFVNEKKLDYHCSWMAVNQFDAIKHRYPRIPCYMIMDKTYLEGAPLISSGGSGSVSYTHLTLPTK
;
A
#
# COMPACT_ATOMS: atom_id res chain seq x y z
N LEU A 1 15.11 -16.32 15.52
CA LEU A 1 15.48 -16.97 14.26
C LEU A 1 15.42 -15.95 13.13
N LEU A 2 16.44 -15.90 12.30
CA LEU A 2 16.51 -15.08 11.09
C LEU A 2 16.43 -15.99 9.86
N ASN A 3 15.92 -15.45 8.74
CA ASN A 3 15.76 -16.21 7.49
C ASN A 3 14.98 -17.52 7.66
N THR A 4 14.00 -17.49 8.56
CA THR A 4 13.21 -18.65 8.96
C THR A 4 11.73 -18.32 8.81
N PRO A 5 11.20 -18.31 7.56
CA PRO A 5 9.81 -17.91 7.31
C PRO A 5 8.84 -18.88 7.99
N ALA A 6 7.83 -18.32 8.65
CA ALA A 6 6.71 -19.07 9.18
C ALA A 6 5.83 -19.58 8.04
N GLN A 7 5.36 -20.81 8.14
CA GLN A 7 4.54 -21.47 7.12
C GLN A 7 3.12 -21.73 7.61
N GLN A 8 2.99 -22.10 8.88
CA GLN A 8 1.72 -22.55 9.42
C GLN A 8 1.68 -22.40 10.94
N LEU A 9 0.52 -22.11 11.49
CA LEU A 9 0.27 -22.22 12.92
C LEU A 9 0.00 -23.68 13.32
N ILE A 10 0.46 -24.06 14.49
CA ILE A 10 0.22 -25.40 15.05
C ILE A 10 -0.99 -25.32 15.97
N ARG A 11 -2.03 -26.10 15.67
CA ARG A 11 -3.23 -26.21 16.50
C ARG A 11 -3.11 -27.39 17.48
N CYS A 12 -3.52 -27.19 18.72
CA CYS A 12 -3.70 -28.26 19.72
C CYS A 12 -5.07 -28.03 20.38
N GLY A 13 -6.05 -28.85 20.01
CA GLY A 13 -7.44 -28.60 20.40
C GLY A 13 -7.94 -27.26 19.86
N ASN A 14 -8.37 -26.37 20.76
CA ASN A 14 -8.82 -25.02 20.41
C ASN A 14 -7.73 -23.93 20.57
N GLU A 15 -6.50 -24.32 20.85
CA GLU A 15 -5.40 -23.40 21.12
C GLU A 15 -4.36 -23.42 20.01
N VAL A 16 -3.67 -22.29 19.84
CA VAL A 16 -2.47 -22.20 18.99
C VAL A 16 -1.25 -22.53 19.83
N ALA A 17 -0.66 -23.68 19.56
CA ALA A 17 0.44 -24.24 20.34
C ALA A 17 1.84 -23.84 19.85
N GLY A 18 1.95 -23.26 18.65
CA GLY A 18 3.22 -22.89 18.08
C GLY A 18 3.13 -22.56 16.59
N VAL A 19 4.28 -22.65 15.93
CA VAL A 19 4.41 -22.34 14.51
C VAL A 19 5.34 -23.34 13.83
N VAL A 20 4.99 -23.74 12.62
CA VAL A 20 5.90 -24.41 11.69
C VAL A 20 6.65 -23.34 10.90
N ALA A 21 7.96 -23.41 10.87
CA ALA A 21 8.81 -22.52 10.11
C ALA A 21 9.83 -23.30 9.28
N LEU A 22 10.43 -22.66 8.30
CA LEU A 22 11.47 -23.27 7.47
C LEU A 22 12.84 -22.71 7.88
N GLU A 23 13.66 -23.53 8.50
CA GLU A 23 15.05 -23.20 8.76
C GLU A 23 15.94 -23.89 7.73
N ASN A 24 16.68 -23.14 6.95
CA ASN A 24 17.49 -23.65 5.84
C ASN A 24 16.71 -24.60 4.89
N GLY A 25 15.44 -24.25 4.61
CA GLY A 25 14.55 -25.05 3.76
C GLY A 25 13.96 -26.32 4.41
N LYS A 26 14.27 -26.59 5.67
CA LYS A 26 13.71 -27.71 6.41
C LYS A 26 12.66 -27.25 7.41
N PRO A 27 11.52 -27.96 7.52
CA PRO A 27 10.50 -27.59 8.49
C PRO A 27 10.97 -27.85 9.92
N ILE A 28 10.77 -26.87 10.77
CA ILE A 28 10.97 -26.95 12.21
C ILE A 28 9.68 -26.54 12.93
N ASN A 29 9.43 -27.18 14.09
CA ASN A 29 8.32 -26.83 14.95
C ASN A 29 8.80 -25.98 16.12
N VAL A 30 8.29 -24.78 16.23
CA VAL A 30 8.57 -23.86 17.33
C VAL A 30 7.38 -23.85 18.28
N LYS A 31 7.52 -24.40 19.47
CA LYS A 31 6.46 -24.43 20.49
C LYS A 31 6.36 -23.09 21.17
N ALA A 32 5.13 -22.55 21.25
CA ALA A 32 4.82 -21.38 22.06
C ALA A 32 4.49 -21.80 23.51
N ARG A 33 5.09 -21.14 24.51
CA ARG A 33 4.79 -21.40 25.92
C ARG A 33 3.50 -20.76 26.40
N LYS A 34 3.11 -19.63 25.81
CA LYS A 34 1.92 -18.86 26.20
C LYS A 34 1.05 -18.48 25.01
N ALA A 35 1.64 -17.88 23.98
CA ALA A 35 0.90 -17.40 22.81
C ALA A 35 1.84 -17.24 21.60
N VAL A 36 1.24 -17.16 20.41
CA VAL A 36 1.89 -16.73 19.19
C VAL A 36 1.39 -15.32 18.84
N VAL A 37 2.31 -14.39 18.61
CA VAL A 37 2.01 -13.03 18.17
C VAL A 37 2.28 -12.96 16.68
N ILE A 38 1.25 -12.57 15.90
CA ILE A 38 1.37 -12.33 14.47
C ILE A 38 1.70 -10.86 14.25
N ALA A 39 2.88 -10.57 13.72
CA ALA A 39 3.37 -9.23 13.41
C ALA A 39 4.04 -9.19 12.03
N THR A 40 3.42 -9.86 11.05
CA THR A 40 3.97 -10.11 9.70
C THR A 40 3.64 -9.01 8.69
N GLY A 41 3.05 -7.92 9.13
CA GLY A 41 2.58 -6.84 8.26
C GLY A 41 1.26 -7.20 7.56
N GLY A 42 0.95 -6.44 6.52
CA GLY A 42 -0.28 -6.57 5.75
C GLY A 42 -0.18 -7.50 4.55
N PHE A 43 -1.08 -7.28 3.58
CA PHE A 43 -1.19 -8.11 2.37
C PHE A 43 -1.05 -7.32 1.06
N GLN A 44 -0.64 -6.06 1.14
CA GLN A 44 -0.62 -5.15 -0.01
C GLN A 44 0.34 -5.57 -1.15
N CYS A 45 1.27 -6.49 -0.88
CA CYS A 45 2.15 -7.06 -1.91
C CYS A 45 1.65 -8.40 -2.48
N ASN A 46 0.44 -8.82 -2.09
CA ASN A 46 -0.21 -10.00 -2.62
C ASN A 46 -1.32 -9.57 -3.60
N PRO A 47 -1.12 -9.72 -4.93
CA PRO A 47 -2.08 -9.26 -5.93
C PRO A 47 -3.45 -9.92 -5.80
N GLU A 48 -3.49 -11.19 -5.41
CA GLU A 48 -4.73 -11.94 -5.26
C GLU A 48 -5.56 -11.40 -4.08
N LEU A 49 -4.93 -11.17 -2.92
CA LEU A 49 -5.61 -10.60 -1.76
C LEU A 49 -6.05 -9.16 -2.01
N MET A 50 -5.22 -8.39 -2.71
CA MET A 50 -5.58 -7.03 -3.13
C MET A 50 -6.81 -7.04 -4.04
N GLN A 51 -6.85 -7.93 -5.01
CA GLN A 51 -8.00 -8.04 -5.92
C GLN A 51 -9.28 -8.51 -5.20
N ARG A 52 -9.15 -9.37 -4.19
CA ARG A 52 -10.30 -9.89 -3.43
C ARG A 52 -10.91 -8.85 -2.50
N TYR A 53 -10.07 -8.04 -1.85
CA TYR A 53 -10.50 -7.23 -0.72
C TYR A 53 -10.50 -5.73 -0.99
N VAL A 54 -9.65 -5.25 -1.89
CA VAL A 54 -9.48 -3.81 -2.11
C VAL A 54 -10.09 -3.38 -3.42
N PHE A 55 -11.05 -2.46 -3.36
CA PHE A 55 -11.66 -1.89 -4.54
C PHE A 55 -10.76 -0.83 -5.17
N GLY A 56 -10.67 -0.88 -6.49
CA GLY A 56 -9.93 0.07 -7.30
C GLY A 56 -8.63 -0.49 -7.85
N ASN A 57 -8.30 -0.06 -9.05
CA ASN A 57 -7.14 -0.55 -9.77
C ASN A 57 -6.63 0.56 -10.72
N PRO A 58 -5.32 0.79 -10.83
CA PRO A 58 -4.26 0.12 -10.08
C PRO A 58 -4.03 0.75 -8.70
N MET A 59 -3.74 -0.09 -7.71
CA MET A 59 -3.23 0.37 -6.42
C MET A 59 -1.79 -0.12 -6.26
N GLY A 60 -0.85 0.81 -6.08
CA GLY A 60 0.50 0.50 -5.66
C GLY A 60 0.54 0.19 -4.16
N TYR A 61 1.65 -0.32 -3.68
CA TYR A 61 1.85 -0.53 -2.26
C TYR A 61 3.01 0.31 -1.72
N LEU A 62 2.86 0.72 -0.47
CA LEU A 62 3.93 1.34 0.31
C LEU A 62 4.48 0.32 1.28
N GLY A 63 5.80 0.29 1.45
CA GLY A 63 6.45 -0.58 2.43
C GLY A 63 7.24 -1.73 1.81
N GLY A 64 7.54 -2.73 2.65
CA GLY A 64 8.39 -3.84 2.27
C GLY A 64 7.69 -4.84 1.34
N PRO A 65 8.43 -5.49 0.43
CA PRO A 65 7.87 -6.47 -0.50
C PRO A 65 7.41 -7.77 0.17
N SER A 66 7.67 -7.93 1.46
CA SER A 66 7.28 -9.10 2.26
C SER A 66 5.86 -9.03 2.84
N HIS A 67 5.11 -7.97 2.57
CA HIS A 67 3.73 -7.85 3.05
C HIS A 67 2.77 -8.65 2.16
N THR A 68 2.89 -9.96 2.21
CA THR A 68 2.19 -10.92 1.34
C THR A 68 0.94 -11.52 1.96
N GLY A 69 0.63 -11.15 3.21
CA GLY A 69 -0.58 -11.62 3.89
C GLY A 69 -0.46 -12.96 4.57
N ASP A 70 0.75 -13.49 4.75
CA ASP A 70 0.97 -14.82 5.31
C ASP A 70 0.36 -14.97 6.70
N GLY A 71 0.55 -13.98 7.57
CA GLY A 71 -0.04 -13.99 8.92
C GLY A 71 -1.56 -13.94 8.90
N LEU A 72 -2.15 -13.19 7.96
CA LEU A 72 -3.60 -13.13 7.77
C LEU A 72 -4.15 -14.52 7.39
N LEU A 73 -3.52 -15.16 6.41
CA LEU A 73 -3.93 -16.50 5.96
C LEU A 73 -3.73 -17.55 7.06
N MET A 74 -2.63 -17.48 7.80
CA MET A 74 -2.40 -18.35 8.95
C MET A 74 -3.45 -18.14 10.05
N ALA A 75 -3.82 -16.90 10.35
CA ALA A 75 -4.87 -16.62 11.34
C ALA A 75 -6.22 -17.15 10.89
N GLN A 76 -6.59 -16.96 9.60
CA GLN A 76 -7.82 -17.51 9.04
C GLN A 76 -7.87 -19.04 9.11
N SER A 77 -6.75 -19.72 8.89
CA SER A 77 -6.69 -21.18 9.02
C SER A 77 -6.98 -21.68 10.45
N MET A 78 -6.83 -20.81 11.44
CA MET A 78 -7.19 -21.05 12.83
C MET A 78 -8.62 -20.62 13.19
N GLY A 79 -9.37 -20.07 12.24
CA GLY A 79 -10.74 -19.63 12.45
C GLY A 79 -10.88 -18.14 12.77
N ALA A 80 -9.83 -17.34 12.59
CA ALA A 80 -9.95 -15.89 12.70
C ALA A 80 -10.82 -15.33 11.57
N ASP A 81 -11.69 -14.41 11.92
CA ASP A 81 -12.55 -13.70 10.97
C ASP A 81 -11.85 -12.44 10.43
N LEU A 82 -12.34 -11.96 9.30
CA LEU A 82 -11.85 -10.75 8.64
C LEU A 82 -12.92 -9.67 8.67
N TRP A 83 -12.49 -8.45 8.95
CA TRP A 83 -13.39 -7.31 9.07
C TRP A 83 -12.83 -6.09 8.35
N HIS A 84 -13.70 -5.34 7.66
CA HIS A 84 -13.36 -4.09 6.96
C HIS A 84 -12.15 -4.18 5.99
N MET A 85 -12.02 -5.28 5.30
CA MET A 85 -10.87 -5.55 4.44
C MET A 85 -10.73 -4.60 3.25
N ASN A 86 -11.80 -3.90 2.89
CA ASN A 86 -11.82 -2.85 1.88
C ASN A 86 -11.49 -1.45 2.42
N SER A 87 -11.32 -1.31 3.73
CA SER A 87 -10.97 -0.05 4.37
C SER A 87 -9.46 0.06 4.52
N VAL A 88 -8.85 0.76 3.59
CA VAL A 88 -7.39 0.91 3.53
C VAL A 88 -6.96 2.34 3.76
N SER A 89 -5.80 2.54 4.34
CA SER A 89 -5.10 3.82 4.37
C SER A 89 -4.17 3.88 3.16
N ALA A 90 -4.54 4.67 2.16
CA ALA A 90 -3.79 4.75 0.91
C ALA A 90 -3.66 6.20 0.43
N PRO A 91 -2.51 6.83 0.65
CA PRO A 91 -2.23 8.14 0.11
C PRO A 91 -2.07 8.09 -1.41
N LEU A 92 -2.30 9.22 -2.06
CA LEU A 92 -1.90 9.41 -3.44
C LEU A 92 -0.38 9.29 -3.56
N GLY A 93 0.06 8.63 -4.61
CA GLY A 93 1.47 8.38 -4.85
C GLY A 93 1.78 8.25 -6.33
N ILE A 94 3.03 8.05 -6.63
CA ILE A 94 3.51 7.78 -7.98
C ILE A 94 4.17 6.41 -8.04
N GLN A 95 3.99 5.76 -9.17
CA GLN A 95 4.72 4.54 -9.52
C GLN A 95 5.87 4.91 -10.45
N VAL A 96 7.08 4.68 -10.00
CA VAL A 96 8.27 4.92 -10.82
C VAL A 96 8.59 3.63 -11.58
N PRO A 97 8.79 3.69 -12.91
CA PRO A 97 9.21 2.52 -13.69
C PRO A 97 10.46 1.86 -13.10
N GLY A 98 10.43 0.55 -12.93
CA GLY A 98 11.54 -0.23 -12.36
C GLY A 98 11.55 -0.27 -10.81
N VAL A 99 10.72 0.51 -10.12
CA VAL A 99 10.57 0.46 -8.67
C VAL A 99 9.30 -0.30 -8.32
N LYS A 100 9.42 -1.40 -7.56
CA LYS A 100 8.26 -2.23 -7.21
C LYS A 100 7.31 -1.54 -6.24
N ALA A 101 7.84 -0.79 -5.28
CA ALA A 101 7.02 -0.04 -4.33
C ALA A 101 6.57 1.30 -4.90
N GLY A 102 5.34 1.70 -4.58
CA GLY A 102 4.86 3.05 -4.81
C GLY A 102 5.54 4.06 -3.89
N LEU A 103 5.65 5.29 -4.34
CA LEU A 103 6.20 6.39 -3.57
C LEU A 103 5.06 7.33 -3.16
N ALA A 104 4.82 7.49 -1.87
CA ALA A 104 3.79 8.40 -1.38
C ALA A 104 4.18 9.86 -1.64
N MET A 105 3.21 10.63 -2.10
CA MET A 105 3.38 12.08 -2.28
C MET A 105 2.94 12.81 -1.01
N VAL A 106 3.87 13.49 -0.37
CA VAL A 106 3.59 14.34 0.79
C VAL A 106 3.54 15.80 0.35
N THR A 107 2.34 16.31 0.22
CA THR A 107 2.10 17.69 -0.18
C THR A 107 2.05 18.58 1.06
N ARG A 108 3.14 19.25 1.39
CA ARG A 108 3.24 20.12 2.59
C ARG A 108 2.93 21.58 2.33
N ARG A 109 2.76 21.99 1.07
CA ARG A 109 2.54 23.39 0.69
C ARG A 109 1.32 23.53 -0.21
N PRO A 110 0.56 24.61 -0.11
CA PRO A 110 -0.38 25.01 -1.17
C PRO A 110 0.41 25.37 -2.44
N ALA A 111 -0.21 25.58 -3.54
CA ALA A 111 0.36 25.89 -4.85
C ALA A 111 0.47 24.68 -5.78
N PHE A 112 -0.48 23.77 -5.63
CA PHE A 112 -0.72 22.71 -6.58
C PHE A 112 -2.22 22.41 -6.66
N ILE A 113 -2.64 21.80 -7.75
CA ILE A 113 -3.98 21.24 -7.92
C ILE A 113 -3.92 19.83 -8.49
N TRP A 114 -4.92 19.01 -8.15
CA TRP A 114 -5.14 17.72 -8.80
C TRP A 114 -6.18 17.85 -9.91
N VAL A 115 -5.82 17.38 -11.10
CA VAL A 115 -6.74 17.31 -12.24
C VAL A 115 -6.88 15.87 -12.72
N ASP A 116 -8.06 15.55 -13.23
CA ASP A 116 -8.37 14.27 -13.84
C ASP A 116 -7.83 14.16 -15.28
N GLN A 117 -8.13 13.06 -15.96
CA GLN A 117 -7.75 12.83 -17.35
C GLN A 117 -8.39 13.82 -18.34
N ASP A 118 -9.48 14.47 -17.94
CA ASP A 118 -10.15 15.48 -18.74
C ASP A 118 -9.65 16.92 -18.40
N GLY A 119 -8.60 17.03 -17.57
CA GLY A 119 -8.01 18.31 -17.13
C GLY A 119 -8.86 19.05 -16.09
N LYS A 120 -9.84 18.40 -15.49
CA LYS A 120 -10.73 19.02 -14.50
C LYS A 120 -10.22 18.81 -13.09
N ARG A 121 -10.14 19.89 -12.31
CA ARG A 121 -9.88 19.80 -10.87
C ARG A 121 -11.04 19.06 -10.19
N PHE A 122 -10.74 18.07 -9.37
CA PHE A 122 -11.76 17.19 -8.79
C PHE A 122 -11.79 17.18 -7.26
N VAL A 123 -10.89 17.86 -6.59
CA VAL A 123 -10.79 17.83 -5.13
C VAL A 123 -10.33 19.19 -4.58
N ASN A 124 -10.61 19.44 -3.31
CA ASN A 124 -10.00 20.51 -2.55
C ASN A 124 -8.79 19.96 -1.81
N GLU A 125 -7.62 20.22 -2.30
CA GLU A 125 -6.34 19.64 -1.83
C GLU A 125 -6.04 19.98 -0.38
N LYS A 126 -6.47 21.14 0.10
CA LYS A 126 -6.28 21.56 1.49
C LYS A 126 -7.12 20.75 2.48
N LYS A 127 -8.27 20.24 2.02
CA LYS A 127 -9.21 19.48 2.85
C LYS A 127 -9.09 17.97 2.65
N LEU A 128 -8.32 17.55 1.66
CA LEU A 128 -8.15 16.13 1.36
C LEU A 128 -7.33 15.47 2.45
N ASP A 129 -7.93 14.52 3.15
CA ASP A 129 -7.20 13.71 4.12
C ASP A 129 -6.17 12.84 3.41
N TYR A 130 -4.95 12.86 3.91
CA TYR A 130 -3.83 12.14 3.31
C TYR A 130 -4.07 10.63 3.22
N HIS A 131 -4.57 10.02 4.30
CA HIS A 131 -4.78 8.58 4.37
C HIS A 131 -6.00 8.09 3.60
N CYS A 132 -6.97 8.98 3.37
CA CYS A 132 -8.19 8.68 2.64
C CYS A 132 -8.17 9.21 1.19
N SER A 133 -7.05 9.75 0.73
CA SER A 133 -6.98 10.41 -0.58
C SER A 133 -7.26 9.47 -1.76
N TRP A 134 -7.04 8.18 -1.62
CA TRP A 134 -7.42 7.16 -2.59
C TRP A 134 -8.91 7.17 -2.92
N MET A 135 -9.78 7.49 -1.95
CA MET A 135 -11.23 7.56 -2.16
C MET A 135 -11.62 8.66 -3.15
N ALA A 136 -10.83 9.73 -3.22
CA ALA A 136 -11.08 10.82 -4.16
C ALA A 136 -10.79 10.43 -5.61
N VAL A 137 -9.87 9.50 -5.84
CA VAL A 137 -9.48 9.06 -7.19
C VAL A 137 -10.16 7.77 -7.62
N ASN A 138 -10.47 6.88 -6.68
CA ASN A 138 -11.05 5.58 -6.94
C ASN A 138 -12.57 5.64 -7.14
N GLN A 139 -13.01 6.46 -8.09
CA GLN A 139 -14.41 6.63 -8.44
C GLN A 139 -14.63 6.20 -9.89
N PHE A 140 -15.37 5.10 -10.06
CA PHE A 140 -15.73 4.61 -11.38
C PHE A 140 -16.84 5.46 -11.99
N ASP A 141 -16.63 5.93 -13.21
CA ASP A 141 -17.64 6.59 -14.03
C ASP A 141 -18.38 5.52 -14.84
N ALA A 142 -19.60 5.20 -14.41
CA ALA A 142 -20.42 4.16 -15.05
C ALA A 142 -20.91 4.54 -16.44
N ILE A 143 -20.93 5.83 -16.80
CA ILE A 143 -21.32 6.31 -18.12
C ILE A 143 -20.15 6.19 -19.09
N LYS A 144 -18.97 6.59 -18.67
CA LYS A 144 -17.76 6.53 -19.48
C LYS A 144 -17.02 5.18 -19.39
N HIS A 145 -17.50 4.26 -18.54
CA HIS A 145 -16.89 2.96 -18.27
C HIS A 145 -15.39 3.04 -17.93
N ARG A 146 -14.97 4.04 -17.14
CA ARG A 146 -13.58 4.22 -16.76
C ARG A 146 -13.42 4.84 -15.37
N TYR A 147 -12.22 4.80 -14.84
CA TYR A 147 -11.79 5.60 -13.70
C TYR A 147 -11.16 6.91 -14.21
N PRO A 148 -11.89 8.03 -14.26
CA PRO A 148 -11.39 9.27 -14.90
C PRO A 148 -10.25 9.93 -14.14
N ARG A 149 -10.03 9.54 -12.88
CA ARG A 149 -9.00 10.08 -11.99
C ARG A 149 -7.82 9.13 -11.78
N ILE A 150 -7.73 8.05 -12.58
CA ILE A 150 -6.63 7.08 -12.55
C ILE A 150 -6.12 6.88 -14.00
N PRO A 151 -4.94 7.43 -14.35
CA PRO A 151 -4.12 8.35 -13.57
C PRO A 151 -4.75 9.72 -13.37
N CYS A 152 -4.33 10.45 -12.34
CA CYS A 152 -4.56 11.89 -12.20
C CYS A 152 -3.22 12.62 -12.29
N TYR A 153 -3.29 13.94 -12.49
CA TYR A 153 -2.11 14.75 -12.69
C TYR A 153 -2.04 15.83 -11.62
N MET A 154 -0.84 16.03 -11.08
CA MET A 154 -0.56 17.13 -10.18
C MET A 154 0.04 18.28 -10.98
N ILE A 155 -0.66 19.41 -11.02
CA ILE A 155 -0.18 20.66 -11.62
C ILE A 155 0.32 21.53 -10.47
N MET A 156 1.55 21.99 -10.56
CA MET A 156 2.21 22.79 -9.52
C MET A 156 2.97 23.95 -10.14
N ASP A 157 3.17 24.99 -9.38
CA ASP A 157 4.00 26.12 -9.79
C ASP A 157 5.49 25.91 -9.44
N LYS A 158 6.32 26.82 -9.95
CA LYS A 158 7.77 26.79 -9.73
C LYS A 158 8.13 26.90 -8.24
N THR A 159 7.38 27.67 -7.48
CA THR A 159 7.66 27.90 -6.05
C THR A 159 7.44 26.65 -5.21
N TYR A 160 6.54 25.77 -5.66
CA TYR A 160 6.35 24.46 -5.05
C TYR A 160 7.60 23.58 -5.22
N LEU A 161 8.17 23.56 -6.42
CA LEU A 161 9.34 22.74 -6.76
C LEU A 161 10.62 23.19 -6.03
N GLU A 162 10.78 24.49 -5.80
CA GLU A 162 11.97 25.05 -5.15
C GLU A 162 11.97 24.84 -3.62
N GLY A 163 10.88 24.40 -3.06
CA GLY A 163 10.69 24.49 -1.61
C GLY A 163 10.66 23.20 -0.80
N ALA A 164 10.47 22.03 -1.40
CA ALA A 164 10.44 20.77 -0.67
C ALA A 164 10.45 19.56 -1.64
N PRO A 165 10.95 18.39 -1.21
CA PRO A 165 10.84 17.18 -2.00
C PRO A 165 9.37 16.76 -2.14
N LEU A 166 8.97 16.41 -3.37
CA LEU A 166 7.64 15.93 -3.73
C LEU A 166 7.30 14.56 -3.14
N ILE A 167 8.30 13.81 -2.79
CA ILE A 167 8.17 12.40 -2.44
C ILE A 167 8.76 12.19 -1.06
N SER A 168 7.94 11.66 -0.16
CA SER A 168 8.41 11.06 1.06
C SER A 168 8.56 9.57 0.83
N SER A 169 9.79 9.09 0.80
CA SER A 169 10.02 7.67 1.04
C SER A 169 9.74 7.42 2.52
N GLY A 170 8.87 6.50 2.86
CA GLY A 170 8.66 6.04 4.23
C GLY A 170 9.87 5.30 4.83
N GLY A 171 11.04 5.51 4.28
CA GLY A 171 12.35 5.08 4.74
C GLY A 171 13.34 6.22 4.57
N SER A 172 14.31 6.29 5.42
CA SER A 172 15.33 7.32 5.60
C SER A 172 16.15 7.68 4.33
N GLY A 173 15.50 8.29 3.35
CA GLY A 173 16.15 8.78 2.16
C GLY A 173 15.23 9.73 1.40
N SER A 174 15.46 11.03 1.50
CA SER A 174 14.85 12.00 0.60
C SER A 174 15.43 11.82 -0.79
N VAL A 175 14.60 11.36 -1.74
CA VAL A 175 14.98 11.38 -3.14
C VAL A 175 14.66 12.76 -3.69
N SER A 176 15.68 13.54 -3.96
CA SER A 176 15.57 14.81 -4.66
C SER A 176 15.51 14.51 -6.16
N TYR A 177 14.36 14.68 -6.79
CA TYR A 177 14.23 14.60 -8.24
C TYR A 177 14.48 15.98 -8.84
N THR A 178 15.64 16.15 -9.41
CA THR A 178 15.99 17.37 -10.17
C THR A 178 15.47 17.35 -11.61
N HIS A 179 14.98 16.24 -12.11
CA HIS A 179 14.48 16.08 -13.48
C HIS A 179 13.28 15.12 -13.58
N LEU A 180 12.09 15.58 -13.20
CA LEU A 180 10.85 15.03 -13.74
C LEU A 180 10.47 15.89 -14.94
N THR A 181 11.04 15.60 -16.10
CA THR A 181 10.47 16.07 -17.35
C THR A 181 9.21 15.25 -17.60
N LEU A 182 8.06 15.88 -17.39
CA LEU A 182 6.81 15.36 -17.93
C LEU A 182 6.96 15.33 -19.46
N PRO A 183 6.58 14.23 -20.13
CA PRO A 183 6.56 14.23 -21.58
C PRO A 183 5.57 15.31 -22.04
N THR A 184 6.10 16.37 -22.61
CA THR A 184 5.31 17.35 -23.36
C THR A 184 4.87 16.68 -24.65
N LYS A 185 3.60 16.34 -24.76
CA LYS A 185 2.86 16.25 -26.01
C LYS A 185 1.54 16.96 -25.82
#